data_9344ada897f4c696cbb6df213068f7f0
#
_entry.id   9344ada897f4c696cbb6df213068f7f0
#
_cell.length_a   1.000
_cell.length_b   1.000
_cell.length_c   1.000
_cell.angle_alpha   90.00
_cell.angle_beta   90.00
_cell.angle_gamma   90.00
#
_symmetry.space_group_name_H-M   'P 1'
#
loop_
_entity.id
_entity.type
_entity.pdbx_description
1 polymer ?
#
loop_
_entity_poly.entity_id
_entity_poly.type
_entity_poly.pdbx_seq_one_letter_code
_entity_poly.pdbx_strand_id
1 'polypeptide(L)'
;MTTHSNKTIFQLDHAVFTYPYEEPVLRNISLTIQEGEKVCILGANGCGKSTLLKIFSGLLLPQQGTFAAFENEVTEKKLNDDSFSKAYHKKVGFIFQDSDVQLFCSTVEEEIAFGLLQQGLNRDTVTRRIDDIVKMLEIEHLINKAPFKLSGGEKKKVALASVLAMNPDVLILDEPTNGLDPRTQMWLIRLLDSLGEAGKTIISSTHNLDLVSRISDRAVLFDEDHSIVADEPTRALIQNAELLKAVNLVDESYRV
;
A
#
# COMPACT_ATOMS: atom_id res chain seq x y z
N MET A 1 16.48 5.18 18.31
CA MET A 1 15.91 6.41 17.73
C MET A 1 16.35 6.45 16.28
N THR A 2 15.54 5.96 15.37
CA THR A 2 15.77 6.09 13.94
C THR A 2 15.50 7.55 13.56
N THR A 3 16.53 8.27 13.16
CA THR A 3 16.39 9.59 12.54
C THR A 3 15.69 9.38 11.20
N HIS A 4 14.36 9.56 11.17
CA HIS A 4 13.65 9.62 9.90
C HIS A 4 14.24 10.76 9.06
N SER A 5 14.55 10.45 7.81
CA SER A 5 14.91 11.45 6.82
C SER A 5 13.75 12.43 6.70
N ASN A 6 14.00 13.73 6.75
CA ASN A 6 12.95 14.75 6.56
C ASN A 6 12.57 14.92 5.08
N LYS A 7 12.73 13.85 4.28
CA LYS A 7 12.50 13.88 2.84
C LYS A 7 11.07 13.50 2.52
N THR A 8 10.33 14.43 1.91
CA THR A 8 8.97 14.19 1.45
C THR A 8 8.98 13.23 0.25
N ILE A 9 8.24 12.12 0.38
CA ILE A 9 8.03 11.14 -0.71
C ILE A 9 6.77 11.47 -1.51
N PHE A 10 5.64 11.68 -0.82
CA PHE A 10 4.37 12.05 -1.44
C PHE A 10 3.83 13.33 -0.83
N GLN A 11 3.27 14.18 -1.68
CA GLN A 11 2.56 15.38 -1.28
C GLN A 11 1.32 15.55 -2.13
N LEU A 12 0.17 15.54 -1.49
CA LEU A 12 -1.11 15.97 -2.05
C LEU A 12 -1.46 17.35 -1.49
N ASP A 13 -1.96 18.22 -2.34
CA ASP A 13 -2.40 19.56 -1.95
C ASP A 13 -3.77 19.85 -2.56
N HIS A 14 -4.79 19.99 -1.70
CA HIS A 14 -6.19 20.23 -2.04
C HIS A 14 -6.76 19.28 -3.11
N ALA A 15 -6.36 18.00 -3.05
CA ALA A 15 -6.74 17.00 -4.05
C ALA A 15 -8.23 16.66 -3.99
N VAL A 16 -8.87 16.64 -5.16
CA VAL A 16 -10.25 16.18 -5.34
C VAL A 16 -10.27 15.09 -6.41
N PHE A 17 -11.00 14.01 -6.14
CA PHE A 17 -11.19 12.94 -7.11
C PHE A 17 -12.64 12.47 -7.16
N THR A 18 -13.16 12.28 -8.37
CA THR A 18 -14.52 11.80 -8.66
C THR A 18 -14.47 10.70 -9.72
N TYR A 19 -15.14 9.57 -9.48
CA TYR A 19 -15.35 8.58 -10.54
C TYR A 19 -16.44 9.07 -11.52
N PRO A 20 -16.43 8.61 -12.78
CA PRO A 20 -17.46 8.98 -13.75
C PRO A 20 -18.86 8.68 -13.21
N TYR A 21 -19.73 9.69 -13.28
CA TYR A 21 -21.15 9.62 -12.86
C TYR A 21 -21.36 9.43 -11.34
N GLU A 22 -20.36 9.72 -10.50
CA GLU A 22 -20.45 9.62 -9.04
C GLU A 22 -20.20 10.99 -8.37
N GLU A 23 -20.46 11.06 -7.07
CA GLU A 23 -20.03 12.17 -6.22
C GLU A 23 -18.52 12.08 -5.93
N PRO A 24 -17.87 13.19 -5.51
CA PRO A 24 -16.45 13.16 -5.15
C PRO A 24 -16.16 12.16 -4.02
N VAL A 25 -15.23 11.22 -4.27
CA VAL A 25 -14.76 10.23 -3.29
C VAL A 25 -13.48 10.64 -2.57
N LEU A 26 -12.88 11.75 -2.96
CA LEU A 26 -11.87 12.49 -2.20
C LEU A 26 -12.19 13.97 -2.27
N ARG A 27 -12.34 14.63 -1.14
CA ARG A 27 -12.74 16.03 -1.03
C ARG A 27 -11.67 16.82 -0.32
N ASN A 28 -10.94 17.66 -1.08
CA ASN A 28 -9.97 18.60 -0.55
C ASN A 28 -8.88 17.95 0.32
N ILE A 29 -8.29 16.86 -0.17
CA ILE A 29 -7.30 16.10 0.56
C ILE A 29 -5.93 16.79 0.46
N SER A 30 -5.36 17.17 1.61
CA SER A 30 -3.97 17.60 1.74
C SER A 30 -3.25 16.64 2.68
N LEU A 31 -2.19 15.98 2.19
CA LEU A 31 -1.47 14.96 2.93
C LEU A 31 -0.03 14.85 2.46
N THR A 32 0.91 14.79 3.40
CA THR A 32 2.34 14.60 3.13
C THR A 32 2.82 13.32 3.77
N ILE A 33 3.57 12.49 3.02
CA ILE A 33 4.23 11.27 3.51
C ILE A 33 5.74 11.45 3.43
N GLN A 34 6.44 11.15 4.52
CA GLN A 34 7.90 11.22 4.61
C GLN A 34 8.55 9.86 4.32
N GLU A 35 9.83 9.89 3.95
CA GLU A 35 10.64 8.68 3.73
C GLU A 35 10.77 7.85 5.02
N GLY A 36 10.56 6.54 4.93
CA GLY A 36 10.66 5.62 6.05
C GLY A 36 9.46 5.62 7.00
N GLU A 37 8.41 6.44 6.75
CA GLU A 37 7.19 6.40 7.57
C GLU A 37 6.40 5.10 7.36
N LYS A 38 5.79 4.61 8.45
CA LYS A 38 4.73 3.61 8.41
C LYS A 38 3.39 4.32 8.71
N VAL A 39 2.60 4.54 7.66
CA VAL A 39 1.34 5.30 7.73
C VAL A 39 0.15 4.38 7.43
N CYS A 40 -0.89 4.47 8.25
CA CYS A 40 -2.14 3.78 8.00
C CYS A 40 -3.27 4.76 7.68
N ILE A 41 -3.97 4.50 6.57
CA ILE A 41 -5.18 5.23 6.20
C ILE A 41 -6.37 4.47 6.79
N LEU A 42 -7.06 5.11 7.73
CA LEU A 42 -8.20 4.58 8.46
C LEU A 42 -9.52 5.20 7.98
N GLY A 43 -10.59 4.49 8.13
CA GLY A 43 -11.95 4.97 7.84
C GLY A 43 -12.90 3.82 7.49
N ALA A 44 -14.20 4.11 7.48
CA ALA A 44 -15.25 3.17 7.10
C ALA A 44 -15.08 2.68 5.64
N ASN A 45 -15.79 1.61 5.28
CA ASN A 45 -15.81 1.16 3.89
C ASN A 45 -16.44 2.22 2.99
N GLY A 46 -15.82 2.47 1.84
CA GLY A 46 -16.29 3.47 0.88
C GLY A 46 -15.80 4.90 1.10
N CYS A 47 -15.14 5.23 2.22
CA CYS A 47 -14.71 6.62 2.52
C CYS A 47 -13.57 7.18 1.63
N GLY A 48 -13.01 6.38 0.68
CA GLY A 48 -12.00 6.87 -0.27
C GLY A 48 -10.59 6.32 -0.07
N LYS A 49 -10.32 5.46 0.92
CA LYS A 49 -8.98 4.90 1.22
C LYS A 49 -8.29 4.30 -0.02
N SER A 50 -8.94 3.36 -0.68
CA SER A 50 -8.38 2.69 -1.88
C SER A 50 -8.14 3.67 -3.02
N THR A 51 -8.98 4.70 -3.15
CA THR A 51 -8.81 5.75 -4.17
C THR A 51 -7.56 6.59 -3.88
N LEU A 52 -7.34 6.98 -2.63
CA LEU A 52 -6.12 7.67 -2.20
C LEU A 52 -4.87 6.83 -2.48
N LEU A 53 -4.90 5.54 -2.11
CA LEU A 53 -3.78 4.62 -2.38
C LEU A 53 -3.50 4.46 -3.87
N LYS A 54 -4.53 4.42 -4.72
CA LYS A 54 -4.38 4.40 -6.18
C LYS A 54 -3.78 5.69 -6.72
N ILE A 55 -4.05 6.85 -6.12
CA ILE A 55 -3.37 8.10 -6.48
C ILE A 55 -1.89 8.01 -6.12
N PHE A 56 -1.54 7.58 -4.91
CA PHE A 56 -0.14 7.40 -4.52
C PHE A 56 0.60 6.35 -5.37
N SER A 57 -0.10 5.38 -5.95
CA SER A 57 0.52 4.42 -6.88
C SER A 57 0.63 4.93 -8.32
N GLY A 58 0.07 6.09 -8.65
CA GLY A 58 0.02 6.63 -10.01
C GLY A 58 -1.01 5.95 -10.92
N LEU A 59 -1.90 5.10 -10.37
CA LEU A 59 -3.00 4.49 -11.12
C LEU A 59 -4.16 5.46 -11.34
N LEU A 60 -4.29 6.48 -10.49
CA LEU A 60 -5.25 7.57 -10.61
C LEU A 60 -4.53 8.89 -10.39
N LEU A 61 -5.12 9.97 -10.94
CA LEU A 61 -4.66 11.34 -10.71
C LEU A 61 -5.80 12.20 -10.18
N PRO A 62 -5.54 13.13 -9.26
CA PRO A 62 -6.56 14.06 -8.81
C PRO A 62 -7.01 14.95 -9.98
N GLN A 63 -8.30 15.27 -10.02
CA GLN A 63 -8.89 16.19 -11.02
C GLN A 63 -8.71 17.66 -10.64
N GLN A 64 -8.56 17.93 -9.33
CA GLN A 64 -8.23 19.26 -8.80
C GLN A 64 -7.16 19.11 -7.74
N GLY A 65 -6.45 20.19 -7.46
CA GLY A 65 -5.28 20.17 -6.59
C GLY A 65 -4.04 19.63 -7.29
N THR A 66 -3.00 19.31 -6.53
CA THR A 66 -1.73 18.81 -7.07
C THR A 66 -1.29 17.54 -6.37
N PHE A 67 -0.58 16.68 -7.10
CA PHE A 67 0.11 15.52 -6.57
C PHE A 67 1.58 15.57 -6.96
N ALA A 68 2.46 15.51 -5.97
CA ALA A 68 3.89 15.40 -6.18
C ALA A 68 4.44 14.14 -5.51
N ALA A 69 5.41 13.50 -6.16
CA ALA A 69 6.10 12.33 -5.66
C ALA A 69 7.60 12.41 -5.97
N PHE A 70 8.44 12.08 -4.98
CA PHE A 70 9.89 12.12 -5.14
C PHE A 70 10.39 13.45 -5.72
N GLU A 71 9.89 14.57 -5.20
CA GLU A 71 10.22 15.95 -5.63
C GLU A 71 9.75 16.30 -7.06
N ASN A 72 8.94 15.45 -7.68
CA ASN A 72 8.37 15.71 -9.00
C ASN A 72 6.85 15.80 -8.92
N GLU A 73 6.26 16.81 -9.56
CA GLU A 73 4.83 16.82 -9.81
C GLU A 73 4.46 15.60 -10.68
N VAL A 74 3.42 14.87 -10.32
CA VAL A 74 2.92 13.71 -11.07
C VAL A 74 1.70 14.14 -11.87
N THR A 75 1.84 14.11 -13.19
CA THR A 75 0.80 14.50 -14.13
C THR A 75 0.56 13.40 -15.15
N GLU A 76 -0.60 13.42 -15.81
CA GLU A 76 -0.92 12.46 -16.87
C GLU A 76 0.15 12.45 -17.96
N LYS A 77 0.64 13.64 -18.38
CA LYS A 77 1.71 13.76 -19.37
C LYS A 77 2.98 13.04 -18.93
N LYS A 78 3.37 13.15 -17.65
CA LYS A 78 4.56 12.46 -17.12
C LYS A 78 4.34 10.96 -16.98
N LEU A 79 3.16 10.51 -16.53
CA LEU A 79 2.87 9.08 -16.44
C LEU A 79 2.75 8.41 -17.81
N ASN A 80 2.42 9.17 -18.86
CA ASN A 80 2.44 8.70 -20.25
C ASN A 80 3.85 8.72 -20.88
N ASP A 81 4.86 9.31 -20.23
CA ASP A 81 6.27 9.18 -20.61
C ASP A 81 6.85 7.88 -20.04
N ASP A 82 7.29 7.00 -20.93
CA ASP A 82 7.82 5.67 -20.58
C ASP A 82 8.97 5.72 -19.55
N SER A 83 9.83 6.70 -19.65
CA SER A 83 11.00 6.85 -18.78
C SER A 83 10.58 7.20 -17.36
N PHE A 84 9.71 8.21 -17.23
CA PHE A 84 9.17 8.62 -15.94
C PHE A 84 8.31 7.52 -15.32
N SER A 85 7.39 6.94 -16.09
CA SER A 85 6.48 5.89 -15.63
C SER A 85 7.25 4.67 -15.08
N LYS A 86 8.24 4.17 -15.81
CA LYS A 86 9.11 3.07 -15.38
C LYS A 86 9.90 3.42 -14.11
N ALA A 87 10.45 4.63 -14.04
CA ALA A 87 11.19 5.09 -12.86
C ALA A 87 10.28 5.22 -11.64
N TYR A 88 9.05 5.68 -11.82
CA TYR A 88 8.04 5.81 -10.79
C TYR A 88 7.61 4.43 -10.24
N HIS A 89 7.15 3.54 -11.11
CA HIS A 89 6.67 2.21 -10.72
C HIS A 89 7.77 1.25 -10.25
N LYS A 90 9.04 1.57 -10.54
CA LYS A 90 10.17 0.88 -9.89
C LYS A 90 10.28 1.22 -8.42
N LYS A 91 9.93 2.46 -8.03
CA LYS A 91 10.02 2.94 -6.63
C LYS A 91 8.78 2.63 -5.82
N VAL A 92 7.61 2.52 -6.44
CA VAL A 92 6.32 2.35 -5.78
C VAL A 92 5.75 0.99 -6.09
N GLY A 93 5.68 0.13 -5.08
CA GLY A 93 5.01 -1.17 -5.16
C GLY A 93 3.60 -1.08 -4.61
N PHE A 94 2.63 -1.67 -5.30
CA PHE A 94 1.23 -1.70 -4.88
C PHE A 94 0.73 -3.13 -4.71
N ILE A 95 0.08 -3.41 -3.58
CA ILE A 95 -0.56 -4.69 -3.27
C ILE A 95 -2.07 -4.47 -3.18
N PHE A 96 -2.80 -5.05 -4.11
CA PHE A 96 -4.25 -4.98 -4.11
C PHE A 96 -4.89 -5.75 -2.94
N GLN A 97 -6.06 -5.32 -2.52
CA GLN A 97 -6.87 -6.00 -1.52
C GLN A 97 -7.12 -7.46 -1.93
N ASP A 98 -7.61 -7.65 -3.15
CA ASP A 98 -7.82 -8.96 -3.76
C ASP A 98 -6.59 -9.37 -4.58
N SER A 99 -5.91 -10.43 -4.13
CA SER A 99 -4.74 -10.95 -4.83
C SER A 99 -5.09 -11.62 -6.17
N ASP A 100 -6.35 -12.03 -6.40
CA ASP A 100 -6.77 -12.61 -7.68
C ASP A 100 -6.79 -11.58 -8.81
N VAL A 101 -6.98 -10.30 -8.48
CA VAL A 101 -6.88 -9.19 -9.46
C VAL A 101 -5.44 -8.92 -9.86
N GLN A 102 -4.48 -9.26 -9.00
CA GLN A 102 -3.06 -8.99 -9.21
C GLN A 102 -2.34 -10.12 -9.96
N LEU A 103 -2.72 -11.38 -9.70
CA LEU A 103 -2.02 -12.57 -10.19
C LEU A 103 -2.62 -13.06 -11.51
N PHE A 104 -1.84 -13.07 -12.60
CA PHE A 104 -2.33 -13.38 -13.95
C PHE A 104 -1.42 -14.30 -14.77
N CYS A 105 -0.21 -14.63 -14.30
CA CYS A 105 0.71 -15.52 -15.00
C CYS A 105 0.36 -16.99 -14.82
N SER A 106 0.96 -17.87 -15.63
CA SER A 106 0.69 -19.32 -15.60
C SER A 106 1.32 -20.01 -14.39
N THR A 107 2.45 -19.50 -13.88
CA THR A 107 3.18 -20.02 -12.73
C THR A 107 3.58 -18.90 -11.77
N VAL A 108 3.88 -19.28 -10.52
CA VAL A 108 4.41 -18.35 -9.51
C VAL A 108 5.76 -17.79 -9.95
N GLU A 109 6.60 -18.58 -10.58
CA GLU A 109 7.90 -18.13 -11.11
C GLU A 109 7.71 -17.01 -12.12
N GLU A 110 6.82 -17.20 -13.11
CA GLU A 110 6.51 -16.19 -14.13
C GLU A 110 5.91 -14.92 -13.50
N GLU A 111 5.07 -15.08 -12.48
CA GLU A 111 4.46 -13.95 -11.76
C GLU A 111 5.52 -13.07 -11.08
N ILE A 112 6.50 -13.68 -10.41
CA ILE A 112 7.60 -12.95 -9.77
C ILE A 112 8.56 -12.38 -10.82
N ALA A 113 8.83 -13.13 -11.91
CA ALA A 113 9.70 -12.70 -12.98
C ALA A 113 9.17 -11.50 -13.76
N PHE A 114 7.85 -11.36 -13.88
CA PHE A 114 7.20 -10.41 -14.77
C PHE A 114 7.69 -8.97 -14.57
N GLY A 115 7.60 -8.46 -13.35
CA GLY A 115 8.04 -7.09 -13.02
C GLY A 115 9.54 -6.88 -13.23
N LEU A 116 10.36 -7.89 -12.91
CA LEU A 116 11.81 -7.86 -13.10
C LEU A 116 12.20 -7.77 -14.57
N LEU A 117 11.51 -8.52 -15.44
CA LEU A 117 11.72 -8.51 -16.89
C LEU A 117 11.29 -7.16 -17.48
N GLN A 118 10.19 -6.57 -17.01
CA GLN A 118 9.76 -5.23 -17.43
C GLN A 118 10.77 -4.14 -17.05
N GLN A 119 11.56 -4.33 -15.98
CA GLN A 119 12.69 -3.47 -15.65
C GLN A 119 13.89 -3.65 -16.55
N GLY A 120 13.86 -4.58 -17.50
CA GLY A 120 14.97 -4.86 -18.43
C GLY A 120 16.16 -5.58 -17.79
N LEU A 121 15.95 -6.29 -16.66
CA LEU A 121 17.01 -7.04 -16.01
C LEU A 121 17.40 -8.28 -16.83
N ASN A 122 18.69 -8.64 -16.82
CA ASN A 122 19.15 -9.87 -17.44
C ASN A 122 18.68 -11.13 -16.68
N ARG A 123 18.65 -12.26 -17.37
CA ARG A 123 18.13 -13.54 -16.84
C ARG A 123 18.80 -13.97 -15.54
N ASP A 124 20.11 -13.85 -15.42
CA ASP A 124 20.84 -14.27 -14.22
C ASP A 124 20.46 -13.44 -12.99
N THR A 125 20.22 -12.15 -13.20
CA THR A 125 19.74 -11.25 -12.13
C THR A 125 18.29 -11.55 -11.76
N VAL A 126 17.43 -11.83 -12.74
CA VAL A 126 16.04 -12.24 -12.52
C VAL A 126 16.01 -13.53 -11.70
N THR A 127 16.73 -14.57 -12.11
CA THR A 127 16.78 -15.85 -11.38
C THR A 127 17.24 -15.66 -9.93
N ARG A 128 18.34 -14.93 -9.71
CA ARG A 128 18.80 -14.64 -8.33
C ARG A 128 17.75 -13.96 -7.48
N ARG A 129 17.08 -12.92 -8.01
CA ARG A 129 16.06 -12.20 -7.27
C ARG A 129 14.83 -13.06 -6.95
N ILE A 130 14.46 -13.96 -7.88
CA ILE A 130 13.41 -14.96 -7.62
C ILE A 130 13.84 -15.89 -6.48
N ASP A 131 15.05 -16.45 -6.55
CA ASP A 131 15.57 -17.34 -5.51
C ASP A 131 15.64 -16.67 -4.15
N ASP A 132 16.06 -15.40 -4.09
CA ASP A 132 16.16 -14.64 -2.86
C ASP A 132 14.76 -14.37 -2.26
N ILE A 133 13.80 -13.93 -3.08
CA ILE A 133 12.46 -13.57 -2.59
C ILE A 133 11.64 -14.79 -2.18
N VAL A 134 11.72 -15.91 -2.92
CA VAL A 134 10.98 -17.13 -2.57
C VAL A 134 11.49 -17.75 -1.27
N LYS A 135 12.80 -17.67 -1.00
CA LYS A 135 13.40 -18.08 0.28
C LYS A 135 12.98 -17.15 1.42
N MET A 136 13.05 -15.83 1.20
CA MET A 136 12.66 -14.84 2.20
C MET A 136 11.21 -14.99 2.65
N LEU A 137 10.29 -15.34 1.71
CA LEU A 137 8.87 -15.50 2.00
C LEU A 137 8.43 -16.95 2.28
N GLU A 138 9.37 -17.90 2.25
CA GLU A 138 9.15 -19.34 2.49
C GLU A 138 8.10 -19.93 1.52
N ILE A 139 8.24 -19.64 0.22
CA ILE A 139 7.31 -20.06 -0.85
C ILE A 139 7.96 -20.88 -1.97
N GLU A 140 9.16 -21.43 -1.74
CA GLU A 140 9.89 -22.25 -2.74
C GLU A 140 9.03 -23.40 -3.27
N HIS A 141 8.20 -24.00 -2.42
CA HIS A 141 7.31 -25.11 -2.76
C HIS A 141 6.12 -24.71 -3.66
N LEU A 142 5.94 -23.41 -3.91
CA LEU A 142 4.88 -22.85 -4.76
C LEU A 142 5.37 -22.51 -6.18
N ILE A 143 6.68 -22.43 -6.41
CA ILE A 143 7.29 -21.78 -7.59
C ILE A 143 6.72 -22.29 -8.93
N ASN A 144 6.46 -23.60 -9.03
CA ASN A 144 5.92 -24.25 -10.22
C ASN A 144 4.39 -24.36 -10.25
N LYS A 145 3.70 -23.85 -9.22
CA LYS A 145 2.23 -23.90 -9.16
C LYS A 145 1.61 -22.76 -9.96
N ALA A 146 0.40 -23.01 -10.48
CA ALA A 146 -0.42 -21.97 -11.06
C ALA A 146 -1.08 -21.15 -9.94
N PRO A 147 -1.08 -19.79 -9.99
CA PRO A 147 -1.64 -18.93 -8.95
C PRO A 147 -3.09 -19.25 -8.58
N PHE A 148 -3.93 -19.62 -9.54
CA PHE A 148 -5.33 -19.97 -9.29
C PHE A 148 -5.54 -21.25 -8.45
N LYS A 149 -4.49 -22.06 -8.24
CA LYS A 149 -4.51 -23.28 -7.38
C LYS A 149 -4.08 -23.01 -5.95
N LEU A 150 -3.69 -21.79 -5.64
CA LEU A 150 -3.19 -21.39 -4.33
C LEU A 150 -4.32 -21.03 -3.37
N SER A 151 -4.10 -21.27 -2.07
CA SER A 151 -4.95 -20.72 -1.01
C SER A 151 -4.84 -19.19 -0.94
N GLY A 152 -5.80 -18.51 -0.32
CA GLY A 152 -5.77 -17.04 -0.19
C GLY A 152 -4.49 -16.50 0.46
N GLY A 153 -4.00 -17.17 1.51
CA GLY A 153 -2.74 -16.80 2.15
C GLY A 153 -1.51 -17.02 1.25
N GLU A 154 -1.48 -18.12 0.48
CA GLU A 154 -0.42 -18.37 -0.51
C GLU A 154 -0.46 -17.33 -1.64
N LYS A 155 -1.66 -16.98 -2.16
CA LYS A 155 -1.83 -15.92 -3.16
C LYS A 155 -1.30 -14.58 -2.64
N LYS A 156 -1.61 -14.20 -1.40
CA LYS A 156 -1.09 -12.97 -0.78
C LYS A 156 0.43 -12.98 -0.69
N LYS A 157 1.05 -14.10 -0.32
CA LYS A 157 2.51 -14.25 -0.31
C LYS A 157 3.12 -14.10 -1.71
N VAL A 158 2.51 -14.69 -2.73
CA VAL A 158 2.96 -14.57 -4.12
C VAL A 158 2.80 -13.14 -4.65
N ALA A 159 1.67 -12.49 -4.36
CA ALA A 159 1.46 -11.08 -4.72
C ALA A 159 2.49 -10.15 -4.04
N LEU A 160 2.86 -10.41 -2.78
CA LEU A 160 3.94 -9.70 -2.11
C LEU A 160 5.30 -10.02 -2.76
N ALA A 161 5.56 -11.30 -3.11
CA ALA A 161 6.81 -11.70 -3.76
C ALA A 161 7.02 -10.97 -5.09
N SER A 162 5.99 -10.89 -5.95
CA SER A 162 6.09 -10.24 -7.25
C SER A 162 6.43 -8.74 -7.14
N VAL A 163 5.94 -8.06 -6.11
CA VAL A 163 6.23 -6.64 -5.86
C VAL A 163 7.58 -6.46 -5.16
N LEU A 164 7.85 -7.22 -4.10
CA LEU A 164 9.09 -7.08 -3.32
C LEU A 164 10.35 -7.49 -4.11
N ALA A 165 10.24 -8.41 -5.07
CA ALA A 165 11.34 -8.75 -5.98
C ALA A 165 11.88 -7.54 -6.75
N MET A 166 11.02 -6.57 -7.04
CA MET A 166 11.41 -5.30 -7.67
C MET A 166 12.16 -4.35 -6.73
N ASN A 167 12.15 -4.62 -5.40
CA ASN A 167 12.76 -3.82 -4.33
C ASN A 167 12.29 -2.35 -4.33
N PRO A 168 10.98 -2.08 -4.21
CA PRO A 168 10.47 -0.71 -4.19
C PRO A 168 10.93 0.06 -2.95
N ASP A 169 10.96 1.40 -3.05
CA ASP A 169 11.24 2.29 -1.92
C ASP A 169 9.99 2.48 -1.04
N VAL A 170 8.83 2.44 -1.67
CA VAL A 170 7.51 2.60 -1.04
C VAL A 170 6.67 1.35 -1.31
N LEU A 171 6.06 0.79 -0.27
CA LEU A 171 5.09 -0.29 -0.36
C LEU A 171 3.71 0.22 0.05
N ILE A 172 2.77 0.15 -0.87
CA ILE A 172 1.37 0.53 -0.67
C ILE A 172 0.53 -0.74 -0.59
N LEU A 173 -0.28 -0.89 0.47
CA LEU A 173 -1.08 -2.08 0.70
C LEU A 173 -2.54 -1.69 0.97
N ASP A 174 -3.45 -2.16 0.13
CA ASP A 174 -4.88 -1.94 0.32
C ASP A 174 -5.48 -3.13 1.09
N GLU A 175 -6.00 -2.88 2.31
CA GLU A 175 -6.58 -3.86 3.23
C GLU A 175 -5.78 -5.19 3.30
N PRO A 176 -4.48 -5.15 3.61
CA PRO A 176 -3.56 -6.26 3.37
C PRO A 176 -3.84 -7.52 4.19
N THR A 177 -4.56 -7.39 5.30
CA THR A 177 -4.87 -8.50 6.22
C THR A 177 -6.27 -9.08 6.01
N ASN A 178 -7.07 -8.47 5.14
CA ASN A 178 -8.44 -8.91 4.91
C ASN A 178 -8.48 -10.34 4.32
N GLY A 179 -9.34 -11.19 4.90
CA GLY A 179 -9.49 -12.58 4.45
C GLY A 179 -8.33 -13.52 4.80
N LEU A 180 -7.31 -13.06 5.53
CA LEU A 180 -6.20 -13.90 5.98
C LEU A 180 -6.50 -14.58 7.33
N ASP A 181 -6.05 -15.82 7.48
CA ASP A 181 -6.04 -16.49 8.77
C ASP A 181 -5.05 -15.82 9.76
N PRO A 182 -5.22 -16.02 11.09
CA PRO A 182 -4.39 -15.35 12.10
C PRO A 182 -2.89 -15.60 11.96
N ARG A 183 -2.47 -16.77 11.49
CA ARG A 183 -1.05 -17.10 11.29
C ARG A 183 -0.46 -16.29 10.15
N THR A 184 -1.17 -16.21 9.03
CA THR A 184 -0.76 -15.43 7.85
C THR A 184 -0.78 -13.93 8.16
N GLN A 185 -1.76 -13.44 8.94
CA GLN A 185 -1.77 -12.04 9.41
C GLN A 185 -0.51 -11.72 10.23
N MET A 186 -0.17 -12.56 11.22
CA MET A 186 1.02 -12.35 12.04
C MET A 186 2.32 -12.42 11.24
N TRP A 187 2.39 -13.30 10.24
CA TRP A 187 3.51 -13.35 9.32
C TRP A 187 3.65 -12.03 8.53
N LEU A 188 2.53 -11.52 7.99
CA LEU A 188 2.53 -10.27 7.25
C LEU A 188 2.96 -9.07 8.12
N ILE A 189 2.45 -8.98 9.35
CA ILE A 189 2.85 -7.92 10.30
C ILE A 189 4.36 -7.93 10.52
N ARG A 190 4.96 -9.09 10.78
CA ARG A 190 6.42 -9.22 10.96
C ARG A 190 7.20 -8.83 9.71
N LEU A 191 6.69 -9.19 8.54
CA LEU A 191 7.29 -8.78 7.26
C LEU A 191 7.28 -7.26 7.12
N LEU A 192 6.14 -6.59 7.37
CA LEU A 192 6.03 -5.14 7.30
C LEU A 192 6.94 -4.44 8.32
N ASP A 193 7.04 -4.97 9.54
CA ASP A 193 7.98 -4.44 10.54
C ASP A 193 9.43 -4.53 10.05
N SER A 194 9.85 -5.70 9.54
CA SER A 194 11.20 -5.88 9.01
C SER A 194 11.51 -4.94 7.82
N LEU A 195 10.52 -4.72 6.95
CA LEU A 195 10.65 -3.77 5.82
C LEU A 195 10.78 -2.32 6.32
N GLY A 196 9.99 -1.94 7.33
CA GLY A 196 10.09 -0.62 7.97
C GLY A 196 11.45 -0.41 8.65
N GLU A 197 11.95 -1.42 9.39
CA GLU A 197 13.30 -1.38 9.98
C GLU A 197 14.40 -1.27 8.92
N ALA A 198 14.19 -1.84 7.74
CA ALA A 198 15.07 -1.68 6.57
C ALA A 198 14.93 -0.31 5.87
N GLY A 199 14.12 0.62 6.41
CA GLY A 199 13.97 1.98 5.91
C GLY A 199 12.95 2.12 4.77
N LYS A 200 12.12 1.11 4.49
CA LYS A 200 11.06 1.23 3.48
C LYS A 200 9.92 2.08 4.02
N THR A 201 9.34 2.90 3.15
CA THR A 201 8.09 3.61 3.45
C THR A 201 6.91 2.66 3.24
N ILE A 202 6.02 2.56 4.22
CA ILE A 202 4.87 1.65 4.18
C ILE A 202 3.60 2.46 4.34
N ILE A 203 2.70 2.36 3.37
CA ILE A 203 1.38 2.99 3.41
C ILE A 203 0.35 1.88 3.31
N SER A 204 -0.50 1.75 4.30
CA SER A 204 -1.55 0.73 4.31
C SER A 204 -2.92 1.35 4.52
N SER A 205 -3.97 0.71 4.04
CA SER A 205 -5.33 1.00 4.44
C SER A 205 -5.86 -0.12 5.33
N THR A 206 -6.69 0.22 6.29
CA THR A 206 -7.51 -0.76 7.02
C THR A 206 -8.67 -0.08 7.75
N HIS A 207 -9.66 -0.88 8.11
CA HIS A 207 -10.74 -0.50 9.05
C HIS A 207 -10.59 -1.24 10.39
N ASN A 208 -9.57 -2.08 10.55
CA ASN A 208 -9.35 -2.90 11.74
C ASN A 208 -8.35 -2.21 12.70
N LEU A 209 -8.87 -1.65 13.79
CA LEU A 209 -8.09 -0.92 14.79
C LEU A 209 -7.05 -1.78 15.52
N ASP A 210 -7.30 -3.07 15.71
CA ASP A 210 -6.37 -3.98 16.39
C ASP A 210 -5.07 -4.15 15.60
N LEU A 211 -5.14 -3.99 14.30
CA LEU A 211 -3.97 -4.11 13.41
C LEU A 211 -3.19 -2.81 13.28
N VAL A 212 -3.89 -1.67 13.28
CA VAL A 212 -3.31 -0.35 13.03
C VAL A 212 -2.10 -0.09 13.91
N SER A 213 -2.24 -0.33 15.23
CA SER A 213 -1.15 -0.12 16.20
C SER A 213 0.08 -1.00 15.98
N ARG A 214 -0.07 -2.07 15.20
CA ARG A 214 1.00 -3.03 14.89
C ARG A 214 1.70 -2.74 13.58
N ILE A 215 1.01 -2.09 12.62
CA ILE A 215 1.52 -1.90 11.26
C ILE A 215 1.88 -0.45 10.94
N SER A 216 1.57 0.51 11.83
CA SER A 216 1.83 1.92 11.58
C SER A 216 2.20 2.70 12.82
N ASP A 217 2.99 3.75 12.63
CA ASP A 217 3.38 4.72 13.65
C ASP A 217 2.49 5.97 13.61
N ARG A 218 1.91 6.28 12.43
CA ARG A 218 1.02 7.41 12.15
C ARG A 218 -0.24 6.91 11.45
N ALA A 219 -1.37 7.48 11.81
CA ALA A 219 -2.66 7.15 11.21
C ALA A 219 -3.39 8.39 10.73
N VAL A 220 -3.95 8.29 9.53
CA VAL A 220 -4.76 9.32 8.86
C VAL A 220 -6.19 8.81 8.81
N LEU A 221 -7.11 9.51 9.44
CA LEU A 221 -8.49 9.12 9.59
C LEU A 221 -9.39 9.86 8.61
N PHE A 222 -10.12 9.09 7.81
CA PHE A 222 -11.16 9.58 6.91
C PHE A 222 -12.55 9.46 7.56
N ASP A 223 -13.38 10.43 7.28
CA ASP A 223 -14.82 10.39 7.56
C ASP A 223 -15.62 9.85 6.36
N GLU A 224 -16.95 9.78 6.55
CA GLU A 224 -17.89 9.38 5.50
C GLU A 224 -18.10 10.48 4.46
N ASP A 225 -17.72 11.74 4.75
CA ASP A 225 -17.76 12.87 3.82
C ASP A 225 -16.52 12.92 2.90
N HIS A 226 -15.70 11.84 2.92
CA HIS A 226 -14.52 11.68 2.07
C HIS A 226 -13.40 12.70 2.31
N SER A 227 -13.27 13.16 3.55
CA SER A 227 -12.25 14.11 4.00
C SER A 227 -11.38 13.55 5.12
N ILE A 228 -10.19 14.13 5.31
CA ILE A 228 -9.32 13.79 6.45
C ILE A 228 -9.79 14.58 7.68
N VAL A 229 -10.13 13.87 8.74
CA VAL A 229 -10.56 14.46 10.02
C VAL A 229 -9.50 14.39 11.11
N ALA A 230 -8.52 13.52 10.97
CA ALA A 230 -7.37 13.47 11.86
C ALA A 230 -6.12 12.91 11.13
N ASP A 231 -4.96 13.37 11.56
CA ASP A 231 -3.64 12.94 11.09
C ASP A 231 -2.69 13.00 12.28
N GLU A 232 -2.53 11.87 12.98
CA GLU A 232 -1.92 11.82 14.30
C GLU A 232 -1.08 10.55 14.49
N PRO A 233 -0.20 10.51 15.53
CA PRO A 233 0.42 9.27 15.95
C PRO A 233 -0.65 8.20 16.22
N THR A 234 -0.45 6.99 15.69
CA THR A 234 -1.43 5.90 15.75
C THR A 234 -1.96 5.66 17.16
N ARG A 235 -1.08 5.69 18.17
CA ARG A 235 -1.48 5.45 19.57
C ARG A 235 -2.42 6.52 20.10
N ALA A 236 -2.26 7.78 19.71
CA ALA A 236 -3.14 8.87 20.14
C ALA A 236 -4.51 8.72 19.47
N LEU A 237 -4.52 8.43 18.17
CA LEU A 237 -5.76 8.30 17.40
C LEU A 237 -6.65 7.15 17.89
N ILE A 238 -6.08 5.95 18.11
CA ILE A 238 -6.87 4.79 18.60
C ILE A 238 -7.39 4.95 20.02
N GLN A 239 -6.83 5.86 20.81
CA GLN A 239 -7.33 6.21 22.16
C GLN A 239 -8.47 7.23 22.14
N ASN A 240 -8.75 7.85 21.02
CA ASN A 240 -9.80 8.85 20.88
C ASN A 240 -11.14 8.19 20.51
N ALA A 241 -11.78 7.53 21.50
CA ALA A 241 -13.04 6.79 21.30
C ALA A 241 -14.17 7.67 20.72
N GLU A 242 -14.25 8.95 21.13
CA GLU A 242 -15.27 9.89 20.63
C GLU A 242 -15.11 10.15 19.12
N LEU A 243 -13.87 10.37 18.67
CA LEU A 243 -13.56 10.58 17.27
C LEU A 243 -13.86 9.31 16.45
N LEU A 244 -13.45 8.13 16.93
CA LEU A 244 -13.69 6.85 16.26
C LEU A 244 -15.18 6.52 16.13
N LYS A 245 -15.99 6.87 17.11
CA LYS A 245 -17.46 6.77 17.06
C LYS A 245 -18.05 7.74 16.03
N ALA A 246 -17.58 8.99 16.04
CA ALA A 246 -18.07 10.02 15.12
C ALA A 246 -17.89 9.66 13.63
N VAL A 247 -16.88 8.84 13.31
CA VAL A 247 -16.61 8.34 11.94
C VAL A 247 -17.12 6.90 11.71
N ASN A 248 -17.95 6.37 12.58
CA ASN A 248 -18.53 5.02 12.48
C ASN A 248 -17.51 3.87 12.37
N LEU A 249 -16.30 4.03 12.92
CA LEU A 249 -15.30 2.96 12.98
C LEU A 249 -15.50 2.01 14.15
N VAL A 250 -16.16 2.46 15.19
CA VAL A 250 -16.49 1.69 16.39
C VAL A 250 -17.91 1.99 16.83
N ASP A 251 -18.53 1.06 17.56
CA ASP A 251 -19.86 1.24 18.12
C ASP A 251 -19.82 1.92 19.50
N GLU A 252 -21.01 2.19 20.07
CA GLU A 252 -21.18 2.84 21.37
C GLU A 252 -20.58 2.05 22.55
N SER A 253 -20.35 0.75 22.38
CA SER A 253 -19.78 -0.13 23.43
C SER A 253 -18.25 -0.08 23.49
N TYR A 254 -17.60 0.51 22.49
CA TYR A 254 -16.13 0.59 22.42
C TYR A 254 -15.57 1.33 23.65
N ARG A 255 -14.61 0.70 24.29
CA ARG A 255 -13.83 1.24 25.42
C ARG A 255 -12.34 1.07 25.07
N VAL A 256 -11.57 2.09 25.35
CA VAL A 256 -10.11 2.10 25.21
C VAL A 256 -9.44 1.45 26.41
#